data_1213e3f27519de0251f702254f798f95
#
_entry.id   1213e3f27519de0251f702254f798f95
#
_cell.length_a   1.000
_cell.length_b   1.000
_cell.length_c   1.000
_cell.angle_alpha   90.00
_cell.angle_beta   90.00
_cell.angle_gamma   90.00
#
_symmetry.space_group_name_H-M   'P 1'
#
loop_
_entity.id
_entity.type
_entity.pdbx_description
1 polymer ?
#
loop_
_entity_poly.entity_id
_entity_poly.type
_entity_poly.pdbx_seq_one_letter_code
_entity_poly.pdbx_strand_id
1 'polypeptide(L)'
;GYQNRKLRVKPTGISSTYNLINFTNHGFANGDIIEYSPTIGLGITNPTNIQGLSTTTSYHILKIDDNSFKLASSEDDFIRNKFVQLKSTGTGYQTFKYPDIKVNVQVSYATTVTGNINITPLVTGEIIGSYLYEEGTDYGSTILNHQINPKIDILNGKNAELRPIVVNGRIVDVIVANQG
;
A
#
# COMPACT_ATOMS: atom_id res chain seq x y z
N GLY A 1 -8.79 -12.98 0.13
CA GLY A 1 -7.54 -12.47 -0.41
C GLY A 1 -7.63 -10.97 -0.57
N TYR A 2 -6.77 -10.23 0.09
CA TYR A 2 -6.65 -8.77 -0.10
C TYR A 2 -6.16 -8.55 -1.53
N GLN A 3 -7.09 -8.23 -2.41
CA GLN A 3 -6.73 -7.76 -3.74
C GLN A 3 -6.20 -6.34 -3.57
N ASN A 4 -5.23 -5.97 -4.39
CA ASN A 4 -4.76 -4.59 -4.60
C ASN A 4 -5.94 -3.73 -5.10
N ARG A 5 -6.89 -3.47 -4.20
CA ARG A 5 -8.18 -2.88 -4.54
C ARG A 5 -8.01 -1.38 -4.69
N LYS A 6 -8.26 -0.91 -5.89
CA LYS A 6 -8.24 0.50 -6.26
C LYS A 6 -9.64 0.91 -6.69
N LEU A 7 -10.30 1.73 -5.89
CA LEU A 7 -11.61 2.28 -6.22
C LEU A 7 -11.43 3.60 -6.97
N ARG A 8 -12.15 3.77 -8.06
CA ARG A 8 -12.25 5.02 -8.81
C ARG A 8 -13.66 5.57 -8.69
N VAL A 9 -13.85 6.44 -7.74
CA VAL A 9 -15.15 7.03 -7.42
C VAL A 9 -15.38 8.27 -8.29
N LYS A 10 -16.56 8.37 -8.91
CA LYS A 10 -16.96 9.59 -9.62
C LYS A 10 -17.32 10.69 -8.61
N PRO A 11 -17.19 12.00 -8.96
CA PRO A 11 -17.62 13.08 -8.08
C PRO A 11 -19.07 12.96 -7.59
N THR A 12 -19.95 12.37 -8.40
CA THR A 12 -21.34 12.06 -8.02
C THR A 12 -21.50 11.04 -6.90
N GLY A 13 -20.47 10.23 -6.64
CA GLY A 13 -20.41 9.31 -5.51
C GLY A 13 -19.93 9.96 -4.20
N ILE A 14 -19.55 11.24 -4.23
CA ILE A 14 -19.07 11.96 -3.05
C ILE A 14 -20.17 12.88 -2.53
N SER A 15 -20.51 12.75 -1.25
CA SER A 15 -21.43 13.63 -0.55
C SER A 15 -20.68 14.48 0.47
N SER A 16 -20.46 15.75 0.18
CA SER A 16 -19.90 16.71 1.13
C SER A 16 -20.87 17.04 2.27
N THR A 17 -22.17 16.99 2.02
CA THR A 17 -23.19 17.23 3.04
C THR A 17 -23.15 16.18 4.15
N TYR A 18 -22.98 14.91 3.78
CA TYR A 18 -22.96 13.79 4.75
C TYR A 18 -21.55 13.28 5.04
N ASN A 19 -20.52 13.86 4.40
CA ASN A 19 -19.13 13.42 4.48
C ASN A 19 -19.00 11.92 4.14
N LEU A 20 -19.66 11.50 3.06
CA LEU A 20 -19.85 10.11 2.68
C LEU A 20 -19.27 9.86 1.29
N ILE A 21 -18.62 8.73 1.13
CA ILE A 21 -18.12 8.21 -0.13
C ILE A 21 -18.94 6.97 -0.48
N ASN A 22 -19.64 7.02 -1.62
CA ASN A 22 -20.50 5.96 -2.10
C ASN A 22 -19.84 5.22 -3.27
N PHE A 23 -19.73 3.90 -3.14
CA PHE A 23 -19.22 3.00 -4.16
C PHE A 23 -19.76 1.58 -3.92
N THR A 24 -20.55 1.08 -4.85
CA THR A 24 -21.20 -0.24 -4.72
C THR A 24 -20.18 -1.35 -4.51
N ASN A 25 -20.35 -2.12 -3.44
CA ASN A 25 -19.46 -3.21 -3.02
C ASN A 25 -17.99 -2.76 -2.94
N HIS A 26 -17.74 -1.67 -2.20
CA HIS A 26 -16.39 -1.12 -2.08
C HIS A 26 -15.37 -2.11 -1.48
N GLY A 27 -15.80 -3.06 -0.65
CA GLY A 27 -15.01 -4.18 -0.14
C GLY A 27 -13.91 -3.81 0.85
N PHE A 28 -13.86 -2.55 1.31
CA PHE A 28 -13.03 -2.19 2.45
C PHE A 28 -13.65 -2.70 3.74
N ALA A 29 -12.80 -3.12 4.68
CA ALA A 29 -13.20 -3.40 6.04
C ALA A 29 -13.15 -2.14 6.91
N ASN A 30 -13.87 -2.17 8.03
CA ASN A 30 -13.80 -1.09 9.01
C ASN A 30 -12.41 -1.05 9.65
N GLY A 31 -11.76 0.12 9.65
CA GLY A 31 -10.40 0.29 10.14
C GLY A 31 -9.29 0.11 9.10
N ASP A 32 -9.61 -0.35 7.88
CA ASP A 32 -8.62 -0.43 6.80
C ASP A 32 -7.94 0.93 6.59
N ILE A 33 -6.64 0.89 6.32
CA ILE A 33 -5.85 2.08 5.98
C ILE A 33 -5.78 2.19 4.46
N ILE A 34 -6.11 3.37 3.93
CA ILE A 34 -6.09 3.66 2.50
C ILE A 34 -5.37 4.97 2.20
N GLU A 35 -4.90 5.08 0.97
CA GLU A 35 -4.40 6.31 0.36
C GLU A 35 -5.45 6.89 -0.57
N TYR A 36 -5.42 8.22 -0.70
CA TYR A 36 -6.30 8.98 -1.57
C TYR A 36 -5.51 9.74 -2.63
N SER A 37 -6.03 9.76 -3.87
CA SER A 37 -5.52 10.64 -4.92
C SER A 37 -6.59 10.94 -5.97
N PRO A 38 -6.67 12.18 -6.49
CA PRO A 38 -7.44 12.45 -7.70
C PRO A 38 -6.72 11.87 -8.92
N THR A 39 -7.46 11.34 -9.87
CA THR A 39 -6.89 10.76 -11.09
C THR A 39 -7.62 11.22 -12.34
N ILE A 40 -6.90 11.28 -13.46
CA ILE A 40 -7.40 11.67 -14.77
C ILE A 40 -8.61 10.81 -15.16
N GLY A 41 -9.58 11.42 -15.82
CA GLY A 41 -10.75 10.74 -16.38
C GLY A 41 -11.98 11.64 -16.41
N LEU A 42 -13.07 11.13 -16.95
CA LEU A 42 -14.32 11.88 -17.15
C LEU A 42 -14.13 13.15 -18.01
N GLY A 43 -13.16 13.15 -18.94
CA GLY A 43 -12.82 14.34 -19.75
C GLY A 43 -11.95 15.38 -19.02
N ILE A 44 -11.56 15.10 -17.76
CA ILE A 44 -10.73 15.98 -16.95
C ILE A 44 -9.27 15.54 -17.04
N THR A 45 -8.39 16.41 -17.50
CA THR A 45 -6.93 16.21 -17.61
C THR A 45 -6.18 16.70 -16.36
N ASN A 46 -6.73 17.67 -15.64
CA ASN A 46 -6.19 18.20 -14.39
C ASN A 46 -7.20 17.99 -13.25
N PRO A 47 -7.25 16.79 -12.66
CA PRO A 47 -8.19 16.50 -11.59
C PRO A 47 -7.84 17.27 -10.32
N THR A 48 -8.87 17.67 -9.56
CA THR A 48 -8.71 18.37 -8.27
C THR A 48 -9.07 17.48 -7.10
N ASN A 49 -8.44 17.73 -5.98
CA ASN A 49 -8.72 17.04 -4.73
C ASN A 49 -10.15 17.32 -4.22
N ILE A 50 -10.72 16.35 -3.51
CA ILE A 50 -11.79 16.63 -2.57
C ILE A 50 -11.21 17.55 -1.50
N GLN A 51 -11.78 18.74 -1.30
CA GLN A 51 -11.35 19.64 -0.23
C GLN A 51 -11.62 19.00 1.12
N GLY A 52 -10.59 18.97 1.96
CA GLY A 52 -10.55 18.25 3.23
C GLY A 52 -9.71 16.99 3.18
N LEU A 53 -9.34 16.49 1.98
CA LEU A 53 -8.41 15.39 1.82
C LEU A 53 -7.05 15.84 1.27
N SER A 54 -6.00 15.14 1.69
CA SER A 54 -4.62 15.29 1.22
C SER A 54 -4.15 14.00 0.54
N THR A 55 -3.33 14.13 -0.50
CA THR A 55 -2.71 13.00 -1.21
C THR A 55 -1.50 12.43 -0.47
N THR A 56 -1.06 13.08 0.61
CA THR A 56 0.08 12.68 1.44
C THR A 56 -0.34 12.08 2.79
N THR A 57 -1.64 11.94 3.02
CA THR A 57 -2.20 11.41 4.26
C THR A 57 -2.85 10.06 3.99
N SER A 58 -2.54 9.08 4.83
CA SER A 58 -3.31 7.82 4.89
C SER A 58 -4.54 8.02 5.76
N TYR A 59 -5.64 7.37 5.40
CA TYR A 59 -6.92 7.50 6.07
C TYR A 59 -7.41 6.14 6.55
N HIS A 60 -8.08 6.12 7.70
CA HIS A 60 -8.78 4.93 8.19
C HIS A 60 -10.22 4.92 7.67
N ILE A 61 -10.68 3.75 7.23
CA ILE A 61 -12.05 3.54 6.77
C ILE A 61 -13.00 3.44 7.96
N LEU A 62 -13.96 4.33 8.01
CA LEU A 62 -15.16 4.21 8.85
C LEU A 62 -16.28 3.63 7.97
N LYS A 63 -16.38 2.31 7.95
CA LYS A 63 -17.37 1.60 7.14
C LYS A 63 -18.78 1.86 7.67
N ILE A 64 -19.66 2.34 6.81
CA ILE A 64 -21.08 2.53 7.12
C ILE A 64 -21.87 1.27 6.71
N ASP A 65 -21.67 0.84 5.45
CA ASP A 65 -22.22 -0.38 4.87
C ASP A 65 -21.32 -0.88 3.72
N ASP A 66 -21.77 -1.85 2.94
CA ASP A 66 -20.99 -2.40 1.82
C ASP A 66 -20.85 -1.43 0.63
N ASN A 67 -21.64 -0.36 0.61
CA ASN A 67 -21.69 0.60 -0.51
C ASN A 67 -21.24 2.00 -0.09
N SER A 68 -20.94 2.23 1.19
CA SER A 68 -20.60 3.57 1.68
C SER A 68 -19.64 3.55 2.86
N PHE A 69 -18.77 4.55 2.92
CA PHE A 69 -17.81 4.73 4.00
C PHE A 69 -17.48 6.21 4.22
N LYS A 70 -16.95 6.51 5.39
CA LYS A 70 -16.31 7.78 5.75
C LYS A 70 -14.82 7.56 6.00
N LEU A 71 -14.09 8.64 6.18
CA LEU A 71 -12.65 8.63 6.42
C LEU A 71 -12.32 9.28 7.75
N ALA A 72 -11.43 8.65 8.52
CA ALA A 72 -10.78 9.27 9.66
C ALA A 72 -9.30 9.56 9.32
N SER A 73 -8.78 10.68 9.81
CA SER A 73 -7.43 11.15 9.47
C SER A 73 -6.30 10.54 10.32
N SER A 74 -6.66 9.81 11.36
CA SER A 74 -5.75 9.10 12.25
C SER A 74 -6.46 7.93 12.94
N GLU A 75 -5.68 7.04 13.55
CA GLU A 75 -6.21 5.96 14.38
C GLU A 75 -7.03 6.49 15.57
N ASP A 76 -6.58 7.57 16.20
CA ASP A 76 -7.31 8.20 17.33
C ASP A 76 -8.66 8.77 16.87
N ASP A 77 -8.71 9.43 15.70
CA ASP A 77 -9.96 9.90 15.09
C ASP A 77 -10.88 8.72 14.73
N PHE A 78 -10.30 7.60 14.24
CA PHE A 78 -11.05 6.38 13.94
C PHE A 78 -11.68 5.78 15.21
N ILE A 79 -10.90 5.61 16.29
CA ILE A 79 -11.38 5.06 17.57
C ILE A 79 -12.48 5.94 18.15
N ARG A 80 -12.35 7.26 18.01
CA ARG A 80 -13.36 8.23 18.48
C ARG A 80 -14.52 8.43 17.51
N ASN A 81 -14.57 7.69 16.42
CA ASN A 81 -15.58 7.82 15.37
C ASN A 81 -15.68 9.25 14.80
N LYS A 82 -14.55 9.95 14.74
CA LYS A 82 -14.43 11.29 14.19
C LYS A 82 -13.99 11.21 12.75
N PHE A 83 -14.78 11.76 11.84
CA PHE A 83 -14.53 11.69 10.40
C PHE A 83 -14.10 13.04 9.80
N VAL A 84 -13.38 12.95 8.68
CA VAL A 84 -12.93 14.10 7.89
C VAL A 84 -14.14 14.81 7.29
N GLN A 85 -14.13 16.15 7.35
CA GLN A 85 -15.14 16.99 6.72
C GLN A 85 -14.79 17.18 5.24
N LEU A 86 -15.61 16.65 4.34
CA LEU A 86 -15.48 16.83 2.90
C LEU A 86 -16.15 18.16 2.50
N LYS A 87 -15.39 19.07 1.92
CA LYS A 87 -15.89 20.42 1.56
C LYS A 87 -16.17 20.59 0.06
N SER A 88 -15.83 19.58 -0.76
CA SER A 88 -16.13 19.52 -2.20
C SER A 88 -16.16 18.08 -2.66
N THR A 89 -16.53 17.84 -3.91
CA THR A 89 -16.51 16.50 -4.53
C THR A 89 -15.24 16.25 -5.37
N GLY A 90 -14.39 17.25 -5.54
CA GLY A 90 -13.26 17.21 -6.47
C GLY A 90 -13.68 17.09 -7.94
N THR A 91 -12.72 16.95 -8.84
CA THR A 91 -12.93 16.72 -10.27
C THR A 91 -12.10 15.55 -10.77
N GLY A 92 -12.49 14.92 -11.89
CA GLY A 92 -11.93 13.66 -12.34
C GLY A 92 -12.40 12.50 -11.48
N TYR A 93 -11.70 11.38 -11.53
CA TYR A 93 -11.96 10.29 -10.57
C TYR A 93 -11.27 10.55 -9.24
N GLN A 94 -11.95 10.25 -8.16
CA GLN A 94 -11.41 10.23 -6.82
C GLN A 94 -11.01 8.79 -6.49
N THR A 95 -9.71 8.55 -6.35
CA THR A 95 -9.17 7.20 -6.19
C THR A 95 -8.83 6.93 -4.74
N PHE A 96 -9.31 5.79 -4.26
CA PHE A 96 -9.03 5.24 -2.93
C PHE A 96 -8.41 3.86 -3.12
N LYS A 97 -7.24 3.62 -2.55
CA LYS A 97 -6.52 2.36 -2.68
C LYS A 97 -5.83 1.99 -1.37
N TYR A 98 -5.53 0.72 -1.19
CA TYR A 98 -4.60 0.33 -0.14
C TYR A 98 -3.21 0.93 -0.42
N PRO A 99 -2.44 1.29 0.61
CA PRO A 99 -1.05 1.70 0.44
C PRO A 99 -0.27 0.67 -0.37
N ASP A 100 0.56 1.14 -1.28
CA ASP A 100 1.52 0.26 -1.96
C ASP A 100 2.58 -0.13 -0.92
N ILE A 101 2.62 -1.41 -0.55
CA ILE A 101 3.63 -1.92 0.37
C ILE A 101 4.93 -2.05 -0.42
N LYS A 102 5.85 -1.13 -0.15
CA LYS A 102 7.21 -1.19 -0.69
C LYS A 102 8.12 -1.83 0.35
N VAL A 103 8.59 -3.04 0.07
CA VAL A 103 9.66 -3.66 0.85
C VAL A 103 10.97 -3.33 0.17
N ASN A 104 11.74 -2.43 0.76
CA ASN A 104 13.13 -2.18 0.34
C ASN A 104 14.03 -3.16 1.08
N VAL A 105 14.58 -4.12 0.36
CA VAL A 105 15.56 -5.05 0.91
C VAL A 105 16.95 -4.53 0.56
N GLN A 106 17.70 -4.10 1.57
CA GLN A 106 19.07 -3.68 1.42
C GLN A 106 19.98 -4.85 1.77
N VAL A 107 20.70 -5.37 0.79
CA VAL A 107 21.72 -6.41 0.99
C VAL A 107 23.08 -5.71 1.11
N SER A 108 23.67 -5.75 2.31
CA SER A 108 25.00 -5.21 2.54
C SER A 108 26.02 -6.35 2.57
N TYR A 109 27.02 -6.28 1.72
CA TYR A 109 28.19 -7.17 1.72
C TYR A 109 29.39 -6.50 2.37
N ALA A 110 30.25 -7.27 3.00
CA ALA A 110 31.51 -6.77 3.59
C ALA A 110 32.54 -6.28 2.56
N THR A 111 32.30 -6.49 1.28
CA THR A 111 33.14 -6.00 0.17
C THR A 111 32.28 -5.37 -0.93
N THR A 112 32.13 -4.06 -0.85
CA THR A 112 31.87 -3.04 -1.90
C THR A 112 30.74 -3.22 -2.92
N VAL A 113 29.78 -4.12 -2.79
CA VAL A 113 28.62 -4.16 -3.70
C VAL A 113 27.32 -3.91 -2.91
N THR A 114 26.69 -2.80 -3.20
CA THR A 114 25.36 -2.45 -2.66
C THR A 114 24.33 -2.69 -3.76
N GLY A 115 23.43 -3.64 -3.55
CA GLY A 115 22.27 -3.84 -4.43
C GLY A 115 20.97 -3.51 -3.68
N ASN A 116 20.06 -2.84 -4.35
CA ASN A 116 18.70 -2.62 -3.85
C ASN A 116 17.75 -3.60 -4.53
N ILE A 117 17.06 -4.42 -3.75
CA ILE A 117 16.01 -5.30 -4.26
C ILE A 117 14.67 -4.68 -3.85
N ASN A 118 13.86 -4.33 -4.85
CA ASN A 118 12.48 -3.91 -4.61
C ASN A 118 11.58 -5.14 -4.67
N ILE A 119 11.04 -5.54 -3.53
CA ILE A 119 10.10 -6.64 -3.44
C ILE A 119 8.72 -6.04 -3.19
N THR A 120 7.76 -6.37 -4.03
CA THR A 120 6.35 -6.02 -3.79
C THR A 120 5.67 -7.24 -3.16
N PRO A 121 5.45 -7.27 -1.85
CA PRO A 121 4.79 -8.41 -1.21
C PRO A 121 3.29 -8.40 -1.51
N LEU A 122 2.73 -9.57 -1.74
CA LEU A 122 1.29 -9.80 -1.68
C LEU A 122 0.93 -10.00 -0.21
N VAL A 123 0.40 -8.96 0.44
CA VAL A 123 0.17 -8.97 1.88
C VAL A 123 -1.29 -9.20 2.23
N THR A 124 -1.52 -10.18 3.09
CA THR A 124 -2.77 -10.36 3.85
C THR A 124 -2.47 -10.46 5.36
N GLY A 125 -1.75 -9.48 5.91
CA GLY A 125 -1.22 -9.55 7.27
C GLY A 125 0.04 -10.41 7.41
N GLU A 126 0.26 -11.33 6.49
CA GLU A 126 1.43 -12.20 6.38
C GLU A 126 2.07 -12.04 5.01
N ILE A 127 3.39 -12.19 4.89
CA ILE A 127 4.05 -12.25 3.60
C ILE A 127 3.83 -13.65 3.03
N ILE A 128 2.92 -13.78 2.07
CA ILE A 128 2.56 -15.07 1.45
C ILE A 128 3.38 -15.38 0.20
N GLY A 129 4.14 -14.40 -0.31
CA GLY A 129 5.00 -14.59 -1.48
C GLY A 129 5.83 -13.35 -1.78
N SER A 130 6.79 -13.53 -2.65
CA SER A 130 7.65 -12.48 -3.16
C SER A 130 7.79 -12.62 -4.67
N TYR A 131 7.99 -11.50 -5.37
CA TYR A 131 8.25 -11.48 -6.79
C TYR A 131 9.52 -10.66 -7.05
N LEU A 132 10.48 -11.27 -7.73
CA LEU A 132 11.71 -10.59 -8.10
C LEU A 132 11.49 -9.80 -9.40
N TYR A 133 11.65 -8.49 -9.33
CA TYR A 133 11.47 -7.61 -10.49
C TYR A 133 12.76 -7.45 -11.31
N GLU A 134 13.90 -7.36 -10.62
CA GLU A 134 15.21 -7.26 -11.23
C GLU A 134 16.20 -8.15 -10.47
N GLU A 135 16.94 -8.98 -11.22
CA GLU A 135 17.87 -9.94 -10.64
C GLU A 135 19.14 -9.32 -10.08
N GLY A 136 19.50 -8.11 -10.53
CA GLY A 136 20.78 -7.49 -10.21
C GLY A 136 21.97 -8.30 -10.71
N THR A 137 23.19 -7.82 -10.48
CA THR A 137 24.45 -8.50 -10.82
C THR A 137 25.47 -8.30 -9.70
N ASP A 138 26.54 -9.13 -9.72
CA ASP A 138 27.69 -9.02 -8.81
C ASP A 138 27.42 -9.35 -7.33
N TYR A 139 26.35 -10.09 -7.04
CA TYR A 139 26.20 -10.75 -5.74
C TYR A 139 27.18 -11.93 -5.68
N GLY A 140 28.16 -11.88 -4.79
CA GLY A 140 29.26 -12.86 -4.72
C GLY A 140 28.84 -14.33 -4.85
N SER A 141 29.70 -15.14 -5.46
CA SER A 141 29.42 -16.53 -5.87
C SER A 141 29.28 -17.55 -4.73
N THR A 142 29.55 -17.18 -3.51
CA THR A 142 29.51 -18.10 -2.33
C THR A 142 28.49 -17.62 -1.35
N ILE A 143 27.26 -18.15 -1.47
CA ILE A 143 26.22 -17.80 -0.52
C ILE A 143 25.76 -19.02 0.22
N LEU A 144 26.34 -19.21 1.34
CA LEU A 144 25.76 -19.94 2.44
C LEU A 144 25.27 -18.87 3.45
N ASN A 145 23.96 -18.71 3.58
CA ASN A 145 23.30 -17.94 4.64
C ASN A 145 23.37 -16.39 4.55
N HIS A 146 23.01 -15.81 3.43
CA HIS A 146 22.68 -14.38 3.44
C HIS A 146 21.26 -14.19 3.97
N GLN A 147 21.13 -13.65 5.17
CA GLN A 147 19.86 -13.14 5.68
C GLN A 147 19.61 -11.77 5.07
N ILE A 148 18.53 -11.65 4.33
CA ILE A 148 17.96 -10.36 4.00
C ILE A 148 17.04 -10.01 5.15
N ASN A 149 17.40 -8.98 5.92
CA ASN A 149 16.49 -8.39 6.89
C ASN A 149 15.68 -7.32 6.14
N PRO A 150 14.47 -7.61 5.67
CA PRO A 150 13.64 -6.60 5.05
C PRO A 150 13.31 -5.55 6.11
N LYS A 151 13.60 -4.29 5.82
CA LYS A 151 12.99 -3.21 6.57
C LYS A 151 11.55 -3.11 6.08
N ILE A 152 10.66 -3.81 6.74
CA ILE A 152 9.24 -3.79 6.45
C ILE A 152 8.68 -2.57 7.19
N ASP A 153 8.42 -1.49 6.46
CA ASP A 153 7.68 -0.34 6.95
C ASP A 153 6.17 -0.63 6.94
N ILE A 154 5.78 -1.70 7.63
CA ILE A 154 4.38 -1.99 7.92
C ILE A 154 4.16 -1.65 9.39
N LEU A 155 3.11 -0.89 9.66
CA LEU A 155 2.79 -0.37 10.98
C LEU A 155 2.68 -1.43 12.11
N ASN A 156 2.64 -2.73 11.81
CA ASN A 156 2.56 -3.81 12.81
C ASN A 156 3.22 -5.14 12.39
N GLY A 157 3.99 -5.20 11.29
CA GLY A 157 4.70 -6.42 10.89
C GLY A 157 5.93 -6.65 11.78
N LYS A 158 6.12 -7.89 12.26
CA LYS A 158 7.29 -8.28 13.05
C LYS A 158 7.83 -9.62 12.55
N ASN A 159 9.17 -9.72 12.54
CA ASN A 159 9.88 -11.00 12.31
C ASN A 159 9.71 -11.60 10.90
N ALA A 160 9.33 -10.87 9.89
CA ALA A 160 9.38 -11.38 8.52
C ALA A 160 10.85 -11.62 8.11
N GLU A 161 11.13 -12.79 7.54
CA GLU A 161 12.46 -13.16 7.06
C GLU A 161 12.39 -13.59 5.60
N LEU A 162 13.17 -12.94 4.76
CA LEU A 162 13.32 -13.29 3.35
C LEU A 162 14.74 -13.79 3.10
N ARG A 163 14.90 -14.87 2.31
CA ARG A 163 16.19 -15.43 1.93
C ARG A 163 16.34 -15.40 0.42
N PRO A 164 17.37 -14.74 -0.12
CA PRO A 164 17.63 -14.76 -1.55
C PRO A 164 18.25 -16.10 -1.98
N ILE A 165 17.87 -16.57 -3.16
CA ILE A 165 18.59 -17.61 -3.89
C ILE A 165 19.47 -16.92 -4.91
N VAL A 166 20.77 -17.11 -4.79
CA VAL A 166 21.74 -16.51 -5.73
C VAL A 166 22.39 -17.57 -6.57
N VAL A 167 22.39 -17.37 -7.89
CA VAL A 167 23.05 -18.24 -8.86
C VAL A 167 23.92 -17.38 -9.76
N ASN A 168 25.20 -17.71 -9.86
CA ASN A 168 26.16 -16.98 -10.69
C ASN A 168 26.20 -15.45 -10.44
N GLY A 169 26.11 -15.05 -9.18
CA GLY A 169 26.13 -13.64 -8.79
C GLY A 169 24.84 -12.87 -9.11
N ARG A 170 23.74 -13.56 -9.35
CA ARG A 170 22.40 -12.96 -9.55
C ARG A 170 21.42 -13.54 -8.56
N ILE A 171 20.52 -12.73 -8.05
CA ILE A 171 19.38 -13.21 -7.25
C ILE A 171 18.34 -13.72 -8.26
N VAL A 172 18.09 -15.03 -8.22
CA VAL A 172 17.11 -15.67 -9.12
C VAL A 172 15.77 -15.91 -8.46
N ASP A 173 15.74 -15.90 -7.14
CA ASP A 173 14.50 -16.05 -6.38
C ASP A 173 14.67 -15.49 -4.95
N VAL A 174 13.55 -15.27 -4.25
CA VAL A 174 13.54 -14.86 -2.85
C VAL A 174 12.51 -15.71 -2.10
N ILE A 175 12.97 -16.48 -1.13
CA ILE A 175 12.12 -17.36 -0.33
C ILE A 175 11.63 -16.59 0.90
N VAL A 176 10.33 -16.69 1.20
CA VAL A 176 9.77 -16.24 2.47
C VAL A 176 10.08 -17.32 3.53
N ALA A 177 11.08 -17.08 4.36
CA ALA A 177 11.51 -17.99 5.42
C ALA A 177 10.65 -17.87 6.69
N ASN A 178 10.16 -16.65 6.95
CA ASN A 178 9.18 -16.36 7.99
C ASN A 178 8.22 -15.27 7.49
N GLN A 179 6.94 -15.48 7.69
CA GLN A 179 5.89 -14.61 7.15
C GLN A 179 5.67 -13.31 7.95
N GLY A 180 6.17 -13.27 9.19
CA GLY A 180 6.01 -12.11 10.08
C GLY A 180 4.81 -12.19 11.00
#